data_9144bf58ebdd6340a5e4ffb52e065ba5
#
_entry.id   9144bf58ebdd6340a5e4ffb52e065ba5
#
_cell.length_a   1.000
_cell.length_b   1.000
_cell.length_c   1.000
_cell.angle_alpha   90.00
_cell.angle_beta   90.00
_cell.angle_gamma   90.00
#
_symmetry.space_group_name_H-M   'P 1'
#
loop_
_entity.id
_entity.type
_entity.pdbx_description
1 polymer ?
#
loop_
_entity_poly.entity_id
_entity_poly.type
_entity_poly.pdbx_seq_one_letter_code
_entity_poly.pdbx_strand_id
1 'polypeptide(L)'
;MRLSRLVSLMLTAGCPTVGGQAVLEGVMMRNGDAYALALRRPDGEIVARRMPWFSLTRHPWLKKPFVRGFPVLIETLVNGIKALNRSAEHQAEGTEEELKGWHLVLTLLLSLAMAVGLFVVVPHLLSLLMQWLELGGGVEGLTFHLWDGLFKCLIFMGYIWAISFVPDIRRVFQYHGAEHKV
;
A
#
# COMPACT_ATOMS: atom_id res chain seq x y z
N MET A 1 24.36 33.19 22.32
CA MET A 1 23.01 32.73 21.94
C MET A 1 22.55 31.73 23.00
N ARG A 2 21.48 32.00 23.75
CA ARG A 2 21.15 31.25 24.96
C ARG A 2 20.58 29.86 24.59
N LEU A 3 21.13 28.82 25.21
CA LEU A 3 20.73 27.41 25.04
C LEU A 3 19.20 27.21 25.18
N SER A 4 18.55 28.03 26.01
CA SER A 4 17.10 28.06 26.22
C SER A 4 16.30 28.41 24.94
N ARG A 5 16.85 29.25 24.04
CA ARG A 5 16.20 29.58 22.77
C ARG A 5 16.31 28.44 21.74
N LEU A 6 17.40 27.68 21.74
CA LEU A 6 17.56 26.51 20.90
C LEU A 6 16.62 25.37 21.34
N VAL A 7 16.51 25.14 22.64
CA VAL A 7 15.58 24.14 23.21
C VAL A 7 14.13 24.56 22.94
N SER A 8 13.77 25.84 23.08
CA SER A 8 12.43 26.35 22.75
C SER A 8 12.11 26.22 21.27
N LEU A 9 13.08 26.48 20.38
CA LEU A 9 12.92 26.29 18.93
C LEU A 9 12.74 24.82 18.54
N MET A 10 13.41 23.90 19.23
CA MET A 10 13.22 22.44 19.03
C MET A 10 11.89 21.94 19.57
N LEU A 11 11.39 22.53 20.66
CA LEU A 11 10.09 22.15 21.24
C LEU A 11 8.88 22.80 20.53
N THR A 12 9.08 23.92 19.82
CA THR A 12 8.01 24.60 19.06
C THR A 12 8.00 24.26 17.57
N ALA A 13 9.10 23.71 17.05
CA ALA A 13 9.09 23.04 15.74
C ALA A 13 8.38 21.69 15.92
N GLY A 14 7.05 21.70 15.97
CA GLY A 14 6.28 20.48 15.82
C GLY A 14 6.81 19.78 14.59
N CYS A 15 7.41 18.57 14.77
CA CYS A 15 7.87 17.78 13.64
C CYS A 15 6.71 17.69 12.64
N PRO A 16 6.86 18.17 11.41
CA PRO A 16 5.78 18.02 10.44
C PRO A 16 5.45 16.53 10.37
N THR A 17 4.15 16.21 10.50
CA THR A 17 3.68 14.83 10.33
C THR A 17 3.90 14.46 8.87
N VAL A 18 5.05 13.89 8.59
CA VAL A 18 5.41 13.39 7.25
C VAL A 18 4.90 11.96 7.16
N GLY A 19 4.03 11.69 6.20
CA GLY A 19 3.60 10.34 5.85
C GLY A 19 4.28 9.92 4.56
N GLY A 20 4.55 8.63 4.41
CA GLY A 20 5.21 8.12 3.21
C GLY A 20 4.53 6.89 2.63
N GLN A 21 5.00 6.47 1.47
CA GLN A 21 4.64 5.24 0.79
C GLN A 21 5.80 4.82 -0.12
N ALA A 22 6.19 3.56 -0.06
CA ALA A 22 7.09 2.98 -1.05
C ALA A 22 6.40 2.87 -2.41
N VAL A 23 7.17 3.12 -3.47
CA VAL A 23 6.77 2.95 -4.87
C VAL A 23 7.86 2.15 -5.60
N LEU A 24 7.66 1.83 -6.86
CA LEU A 24 8.67 1.14 -7.67
C LEU A 24 9.93 2.01 -7.76
N GLU A 25 11.06 1.45 -7.32
CA GLU A 25 12.37 2.12 -7.30
C GLU A 25 12.36 3.51 -6.65
N GLY A 26 11.52 3.69 -5.58
CA GLY A 26 11.47 5.00 -4.92
C GLY A 26 10.55 5.11 -3.73
N VAL A 27 10.41 6.34 -3.28
CA VAL A 27 9.56 6.71 -2.15
C VAL A 27 8.73 7.95 -2.46
N MET A 28 7.50 7.96 -1.99
CA MET A 28 6.63 9.12 -1.94
C MET A 28 6.56 9.61 -0.49
N MET A 29 6.83 10.90 -0.25
CA MET A 29 6.74 11.51 1.07
C MET A 29 5.77 12.68 1.04
N ARG A 30 4.73 12.62 1.87
CA ARG A 30 3.70 13.67 1.99
C ARG A 30 4.00 14.62 3.13
N ASN A 31 3.86 15.92 2.85
CA ASN A 31 3.84 16.97 3.87
C ASN A 31 2.70 17.95 3.57
N GLY A 32 1.64 17.90 4.38
CA GLY A 32 0.46 18.75 4.20
C GLY A 32 -0.24 18.55 2.84
N ASP A 33 -0.33 19.63 2.05
CA ASP A 33 -1.02 19.68 0.75
C ASP A 33 -0.12 19.36 -0.45
N ALA A 34 1.07 18.83 -0.22
CA ALA A 34 1.99 18.42 -1.26
C ALA A 34 2.67 17.10 -0.91
N TYR A 35 3.13 16.38 -1.93
CA TYR A 35 4.04 15.25 -1.76
C TYR A 35 5.25 15.38 -2.68
N ALA A 36 6.35 14.81 -2.24
CA ALA A 36 7.54 14.64 -3.05
C ALA A 36 7.63 13.16 -3.46
N LEU A 37 7.92 12.93 -4.74
CA LEU A 37 8.18 11.61 -5.29
C LEU A 37 9.63 11.56 -5.71
N ALA A 38 10.43 10.71 -5.07
CA ALA A 38 11.83 10.46 -5.39
C ALA A 38 11.95 9.07 -6.01
N LEU A 39 12.42 9.01 -7.25
CA LEU A 39 12.54 7.80 -8.05
C LEU A 39 13.98 7.60 -8.50
N ARG A 40 14.42 6.35 -8.53
CA ARG A 40 15.68 5.95 -9.13
C ARG A 40 15.41 5.44 -10.54
N ARG A 41 16.03 6.09 -11.53
CA ARG A 41 15.97 5.67 -12.93
C ARG A 41 16.83 4.42 -13.20
N PRO A 42 16.59 3.72 -14.33
CA PRO A 42 17.43 2.59 -14.73
C PRO A 42 18.92 2.94 -14.91
N ASP A 43 19.24 4.18 -15.28
CA ASP A 43 20.60 4.72 -15.39
C ASP A 43 21.25 5.02 -14.03
N GLY A 44 20.49 4.90 -12.92
CA GLY A 44 20.93 5.14 -11.55
C GLY A 44 20.74 6.58 -11.07
N GLU A 45 20.28 7.51 -11.91
CA GLU A 45 19.97 8.88 -11.53
C GLU A 45 18.76 8.93 -10.59
N ILE A 46 18.85 9.79 -9.57
CA ILE A 46 17.73 10.03 -8.64
C ILE A 46 16.99 11.30 -9.07
N VAL A 47 15.72 11.15 -9.42
CA VAL A 47 14.84 12.26 -9.80
C VAL A 47 13.83 12.49 -8.68
N ALA A 48 13.81 13.72 -8.13
CA ALA A 48 12.83 14.13 -7.14
C ALA A 48 11.88 15.18 -7.72
N ARG A 49 10.58 14.95 -7.60
CA ARG A 49 9.55 15.89 -8.07
C ARG A 49 8.54 16.17 -6.96
N ARG A 50 8.19 17.44 -6.78
CA ARG A 50 7.12 17.87 -5.88
C ARG A 50 5.81 17.99 -6.65
N MET A 51 4.73 17.47 -6.06
CA MET A 51 3.40 17.44 -6.64
C MET A 51 2.33 17.84 -5.64
N PRO A 52 1.21 18.45 -6.10
CA PRO A 52 0.10 18.77 -5.23
C PRO A 52 -0.62 17.49 -4.77
N TRP A 53 -1.02 17.47 -3.49
CA TRP A 53 -1.85 16.42 -2.94
C TRP A 53 -3.31 16.61 -3.36
N PHE A 54 -3.90 15.60 -3.96
CA PHE A 54 -5.35 15.59 -4.18
C PHE A 54 -6.06 15.42 -2.84
N SER A 55 -6.90 16.40 -2.46
CA SER A 55 -7.61 16.40 -1.19
C SER A 55 -9.12 16.62 -1.39
N LEU A 56 -9.92 15.69 -0.84
CA LEU A 56 -11.38 15.79 -0.69
C LEU A 56 -11.74 16.50 0.61
N THR A 57 -10.87 16.44 1.63
CA THR A 57 -11.09 17.00 2.96
C THR A 57 -10.98 18.54 3.02
N ARG A 58 -10.97 19.22 1.86
CA ARG A 58 -11.08 20.68 1.80
C ARG A 58 -12.44 21.19 2.32
N HIS A 59 -13.51 20.38 2.20
CA HIS A 59 -14.83 20.72 2.72
C HIS A 59 -14.89 20.54 4.24
N PRO A 60 -15.36 21.57 5.01
CA PRO A 60 -15.32 21.55 6.47
C PRO A 60 -16.13 20.43 7.11
N TRP A 61 -17.22 19.97 6.50
CA TRP A 61 -18.03 18.88 7.04
C TRP A 61 -17.37 17.50 6.92
N LEU A 62 -16.46 17.31 5.93
CA LEU A 62 -15.66 16.08 5.76
C LEU A 62 -14.49 15.98 6.77
N LYS A 63 -14.22 17.07 7.51
CA LYS A 63 -13.19 17.09 8.58
C LYS A 63 -13.70 16.57 9.93
N LYS A 64 -15.01 16.32 10.07
CA LYS A 64 -15.60 15.82 11.31
C LYS A 64 -15.02 14.46 11.70
N PRO A 65 -14.74 14.18 13.00
CA PRO A 65 -13.97 13.03 13.43
C PRO A 65 -14.52 11.68 12.96
N PHE A 66 -15.84 11.51 12.88
CA PHE A 66 -16.45 10.25 12.43
C PHE A 66 -16.55 10.11 10.92
N VAL A 67 -16.52 11.21 10.16
CA VAL A 67 -16.68 11.21 8.69
C VAL A 67 -15.34 11.24 7.97
N ARG A 68 -14.32 11.85 8.56
CA ARG A 68 -13.01 12.10 7.91
C ARG A 68 -12.26 10.86 7.47
N GLY A 69 -12.49 9.70 8.10
CA GLY A 69 -11.75 8.47 7.82
C GLY A 69 -11.90 8.02 6.36
N PHE A 70 -13.12 8.00 5.86
CA PHE A 70 -13.41 7.56 4.49
C PHE A 70 -12.83 8.49 3.40
N PRO A 71 -13.04 9.82 3.44
CA PRO A 71 -12.39 10.73 2.50
C PRO A 71 -10.86 10.67 2.53
N VAL A 72 -10.26 10.59 3.72
CA VAL A 72 -8.79 10.46 3.87
C VAL A 72 -8.30 9.17 3.25
N LEU A 73 -9.02 8.05 3.42
CA LEU A 73 -8.68 6.78 2.78
C LEU A 73 -8.68 6.90 1.25
N ILE A 74 -9.74 7.51 0.67
CA ILE A 74 -9.82 7.74 -0.78
C ILE A 74 -8.69 8.64 -1.27
N GLU A 75 -8.41 9.75 -0.55
CA GLU A 75 -7.29 10.64 -0.89
C GLU A 75 -5.97 9.88 -0.95
N THR A 76 -5.69 9.08 0.09
CA THR A 76 -4.45 8.30 0.18
C THR A 76 -4.35 7.28 -0.94
N LEU A 77 -5.45 6.57 -1.23
CA LEU A 77 -5.51 5.58 -2.30
C LEU A 77 -5.28 6.23 -3.67
N VAL A 78 -5.99 7.32 -3.99
CA VAL A 78 -5.87 8.02 -5.28
C VAL A 78 -4.46 8.57 -5.49
N ASN A 79 -3.89 9.24 -4.47
CA ASN A 79 -2.53 9.78 -4.59
C ASN A 79 -1.48 8.67 -4.64
N GLY A 80 -1.67 7.56 -3.88
CA GLY A 80 -0.81 6.39 -3.91
C GLY A 80 -0.80 5.72 -5.28
N ILE A 81 -1.97 5.49 -5.89
CA ILE A 81 -2.07 4.94 -7.26
C ILE A 81 -1.40 5.87 -8.27
N LYS A 82 -1.59 7.19 -8.18
CA LYS A 82 -0.90 8.15 -9.06
C LYS A 82 0.62 8.08 -8.92
N ALA A 83 1.13 7.94 -7.71
CA ALA A 83 2.56 7.81 -7.45
C ALA A 83 3.11 6.49 -8.02
N LEU A 84 2.40 5.37 -7.83
CA LEU A 84 2.75 4.06 -8.39
C LEU A 84 2.75 4.08 -9.92
N ASN A 85 1.70 4.63 -10.55
CA ASN A 85 1.65 4.71 -12.02
C ASN A 85 2.84 5.52 -12.57
N ARG A 86 3.16 6.66 -11.96
CA ARG A 86 4.32 7.46 -12.38
C ARG A 86 5.66 6.75 -12.19
N SER A 87 5.80 6.00 -11.09
CA SER A 87 7.02 5.22 -10.90
C SER A 87 7.13 4.09 -11.92
N ALA A 88 6.02 3.45 -12.27
CA ALA A 88 5.96 2.43 -13.33
C ALA A 88 6.29 3.02 -14.71
N GLU A 89 5.72 4.19 -15.05
CA GLU A 89 6.04 4.91 -16.30
C GLU A 89 7.54 5.21 -16.41
N HIS A 90 8.18 5.70 -15.33
CA HIS A 90 9.63 5.99 -15.32
C HIS A 90 10.49 4.73 -15.44
N GLN A 91 10.03 3.58 -14.96
CA GLN A 91 10.74 2.31 -15.12
C GLN A 91 10.51 1.69 -16.51
N ALA A 92 9.39 2.01 -17.16
CA ALA A 92 9.06 1.56 -18.52
C ALA A 92 9.65 2.47 -19.62
N GLU A 93 10.27 3.61 -19.27
CA GLU A 93 10.97 4.47 -20.24
C GLU A 93 12.10 3.67 -20.93
N GLY A 94 11.85 3.21 -22.15
CA GLY A 94 12.76 2.38 -22.96
C GLY A 94 12.23 0.99 -23.34
N THR A 95 11.05 0.60 -22.89
CA THR A 95 10.38 -0.64 -23.29
C THR A 95 9.31 -0.32 -24.34
N GLU A 96 9.55 -0.69 -25.59
CA GLU A 96 8.61 -0.45 -26.73
C GLU A 96 7.37 -1.38 -26.70
N GLU A 97 6.98 -1.94 -25.57
CA GLU A 97 5.76 -2.74 -25.48
C GLU A 97 4.53 -1.84 -25.31
N GLU A 98 3.91 -1.47 -26.43
CA GLU A 98 2.53 -0.95 -26.44
C GLU A 98 1.56 -2.03 -25.93
N LEU A 99 1.30 -2.02 -24.64
CA LEU A 99 0.26 -2.85 -24.03
C LEU A 99 -1.11 -2.41 -24.55
N LYS A 100 -1.69 -3.19 -25.46
CA LYS A 100 -3.06 -2.96 -25.93
C LYS A 100 -4.03 -2.96 -24.75
N GLY A 101 -4.97 -2.02 -24.70
CA GLY A 101 -5.87 -1.82 -23.55
C GLY A 101 -6.60 -3.09 -23.08
N TRP A 102 -6.90 -4.04 -23.99
CA TRP A 102 -7.54 -5.31 -23.60
C TRP A 102 -6.63 -6.24 -22.78
N HIS A 103 -5.30 -6.21 -23.00
CA HIS A 103 -4.36 -6.97 -22.18
C HIS A 103 -4.36 -6.47 -20.72
N LEU A 104 -4.45 -5.13 -20.53
CA LEU A 104 -4.54 -4.54 -19.19
C LEU A 104 -5.82 -4.97 -18.48
N VAL A 105 -6.97 -4.97 -19.18
CA VAL A 105 -8.24 -5.43 -18.63
C VAL A 105 -8.18 -6.91 -18.27
N LEU A 106 -7.64 -7.74 -19.16
CA LEU A 106 -7.50 -9.19 -18.90
C LEU A 106 -6.59 -9.46 -17.70
N THR A 107 -5.45 -8.79 -17.62
CA THR A 107 -4.51 -8.92 -16.48
C THR A 107 -5.16 -8.49 -15.17
N LEU A 108 -5.93 -7.39 -15.19
CA LEU A 108 -6.67 -6.92 -14.02
C LEU A 108 -7.72 -7.94 -13.57
N LEU A 109 -8.51 -8.48 -14.49
CA LEU A 109 -9.54 -9.48 -14.17
C LEU A 109 -8.92 -10.78 -13.66
N LEU A 110 -7.82 -11.23 -14.26
CA LEU A 110 -7.11 -12.43 -13.83
C LEU A 110 -6.50 -12.26 -12.43
N SER A 111 -5.87 -11.10 -12.16
CA SER A 111 -5.30 -10.83 -10.84
C SER A 111 -6.38 -10.69 -9.77
N LEU A 112 -7.53 -10.09 -10.10
CA LEU A 112 -8.67 -10.02 -9.19
C LEU A 112 -9.25 -11.41 -8.91
N ALA A 113 -9.43 -12.24 -9.95
CA ALA A 113 -9.91 -13.62 -9.79
C ALA A 113 -8.95 -14.45 -8.95
N MET A 114 -7.64 -14.31 -9.15
CA MET A 114 -6.62 -14.97 -8.34
C MET A 114 -6.65 -14.51 -6.88
N ALA A 115 -6.81 -13.21 -6.63
CA ALA A 115 -6.91 -12.67 -5.28
C ALA A 115 -8.16 -13.20 -4.54
N VAL A 116 -9.32 -13.21 -5.20
CA VAL A 116 -10.55 -13.78 -4.64
C VAL A 116 -10.38 -15.28 -4.42
N GLY A 117 -9.84 -16.02 -5.38
CA GLY A 117 -9.55 -17.45 -5.25
C GLY A 117 -8.66 -17.74 -4.04
N LEU A 118 -7.53 -17.05 -3.93
CA LEU A 118 -6.55 -17.31 -2.88
C LEU A 118 -7.02 -16.87 -1.49
N PHE A 119 -7.67 -15.72 -1.36
CA PHE A 119 -7.98 -15.12 -0.04
C PHE A 119 -9.43 -15.33 0.43
N VAL A 120 -10.33 -15.80 -0.45
CA VAL A 120 -11.71 -16.06 -0.10
C VAL A 120 -12.05 -17.54 -0.30
N VAL A 121 -11.84 -18.08 -1.52
CA VAL A 121 -12.28 -19.43 -1.85
C VAL A 121 -11.42 -20.47 -1.14
N VAL A 122 -10.09 -20.39 -1.22
CA VAL A 122 -9.20 -21.39 -0.63
C VAL A 122 -9.36 -21.50 0.90
N PRO A 123 -9.33 -20.41 1.71
CA PRO A 123 -9.53 -20.53 3.15
C PRO A 123 -10.91 -21.09 3.50
N HIS A 124 -11.95 -20.70 2.74
CA HIS A 124 -13.29 -21.24 2.96
C HIS A 124 -13.37 -22.75 2.70
N LEU A 125 -12.78 -23.23 1.60
CA LEU A 125 -12.70 -24.66 1.29
C LEU A 125 -11.91 -25.44 2.34
N LEU A 126 -10.81 -24.88 2.86
CA LEU A 126 -10.04 -25.49 3.94
C LEU A 126 -10.85 -25.57 5.23
N SER A 127 -11.69 -24.57 5.51
CA SER A 127 -12.58 -24.57 6.68
C SER A 127 -13.70 -25.60 6.54
N LEU A 128 -14.25 -25.78 5.33
CA LEU A 128 -15.19 -26.87 5.04
C LEU A 128 -14.53 -28.24 5.19
N LEU A 129 -13.26 -28.38 4.81
CA LEU A 129 -12.50 -29.60 5.04
C LEU A 129 -12.35 -29.92 6.54
N MET A 130 -12.05 -28.88 7.36
CA MET A 130 -11.99 -29.06 8.83
C MET A 130 -13.34 -29.46 9.42
N GLN A 131 -14.45 -28.93 8.89
CA GLN A 131 -15.79 -29.34 9.27
C GLN A 131 -16.06 -30.82 8.91
N TRP A 132 -15.66 -31.22 7.70
CA TRP A 132 -15.81 -32.61 7.25
C TRP A 132 -14.99 -33.60 8.10
N LEU A 133 -13.86 -33.16 8.63
CA LEU A 133 -13.02 -33.92 9.57
C LEU A 133 -13.53 -33.87 11.03
N GLU A 134 -14.74 -33.32 11.27
CA GLU A 134 -15.34 -33.13 12.60
C GLU A 134 -14.55 -32.22 13.56
N LEU A 135 -13.56 -31.48 13.02
CA LEU A 135 -12.72 -30.54 13.79
C LEU A 135 -13.25 -29.10 13.73
N GLY A 136 -14.22 -28.81 12.86
CA GLY A 136 -14.65 -27.45 12.52
C GLY A 136 -16.00 -27.00 13.10
N GLY A 137 -16.80 -27.89 13.68
CA GLY A 137 -18.16 -27.55 14.07
C GLY A 137 -19.07 -27.19 12.88
N GLY A 138 -20.30 -26.69 13.13
CA GLY A 138 -21.20 -26.25 12.07
C GLY A 138 -20.78 -24.98 11.37
N VAL A 139 -21.20 -24.76 10.12
CA VAL A 139 -20.82 -23.59 9.27
C VAL A 139 -21.17 -22.23 9.91
N GLU A 140 -22.21 -22.21 10.76
CA GLU A 140 -22.62 -21.02 11.52
C GLU A 140 -21.90 -20.91 12.88
N GLY A 141 -21.07 -21.89 13.22
CA GLY A 141 -20.40 -21.98 14.51
C GLY A 141 -19.15 -21.10 14.58
N LEU A 142 -18.83 -20.61 15.78
CA LEU A 142 -17.62 -19.82 16.04
C LEU A 142 -16.34 -20.58 15.61
N THR A 143 -16.30 -21.90 15.81
CA THR A 143 -15.16 -22.75 15.46
C THR A 143 -14.86 -22.70 13.95
N PHE A 144 -15.90 -22.73 13.10
CA PHE A 144 -15.72 -22.60 11.65
C PHE A 144 -15.08 -21.24 11.28
N HIS A 145 -15.57 -20.15 11.85
CA HIS A 145 -15.02 -18.81 11.61
C HIS A 145 -13.61 -18.64 12.15
N LEU A 146 -13.25 -19.32 13.23
CA LEU A 146 -11.88 -19.33 13.74
C LEU A 146 -10.92 -20.04 12.77
N TRP A 147 -11.32 -21.18 12.20
CA TRP A 147 -10.55 -21.89 11.17
C TRP A 147 -10.42 -21.04 9.91
N ASP A 148 -11.50 -20.43 9.43
CA ASP A 148 -11.49 -19.55 8.26
C ASP A 148 -10.54 -18.34 8.46
N GLY A 149 -10.61 -17.71 9.62
CA GLY A 149 -9.70 -16.62 9.99
C GLY A 149 -8.24 -17.07 10.09
N LEU A 150 -7.98 -18.24 10.69
CA LEU A 150 -6.64 -18.80 10.79
C LEU A 150 -6.06 -19.09 9.40
N PHE A 151 -6.82 -19.76 8.52
CA PHE A 151 -6.36 -20.04 7.16
C PHE A 151 -6.11 -18.77 6.35
N LYS A 152 -6.97 -17.76 6.45
CA LYS A 152 -6.75 -16.44 5.83
C LYS A 152 -5.43 -15.80 6.30
N CYS A 153 -5.17 -15.86 7.61
CA CYS A 153 -3.93 -15.35 8.18
C CYS A 153 -2.70 -16.11 7.66
N LEU A 154 -2.74 -17.44 7.67
CA LEU A 154 -1.64 -18.28 7.19
C LEU A 154 -1.38 -18.11 5.70
N ILE A 155 -2.44 -18.06 4.88
CA ILE A 155 -2.33 -17.83 3.43
C ILE A 155 -1.75 -16.44 3.17
N PHE A 156 -2.22 -15.41 3.88
CA PHE A 156 -1.68 -14.07 3.75
C PHE A 156 -0.20 -13.99 4.11
N MET A 157 0.21 -14.57 5.23
CA MET A 157 1.61 -14.62 5.65
C MET A 157 2.47 -15.37 4.63
N GLY A 158 1.99 -16.54 4.16
CA GLY A 158 2.65 -17.33 3.13
C GLY A 158 2.77 -16.57 1.80
N TYR A 159 1.73 -15.85 1.41
CA TYR A 159 1.72 -15.01 0.22
C TYR A 159 2.78 -13.88 0.33
N ILE A 160 2.80 -13.13 1.43
CA ILE A 160 3.80 -12.06 1.64
C ILE A 160 5.21 -12.65 1.61
N TRP A 161 5.41 -13.80 2.26
CA TRP A 161 6.70 -14.50 2.23
C TRP A 161 7.07 -14.91 0.80
N ALA A 162 6.16 -15.52 0.05
CA ALA A 162 6.41 -15.96 -1.33
C ALA A 162 6.74 -14.79 -2.27
N ILE A 163 5.97 -13.69 -2.24
CA ILE A 163 6.24 -12.54 -3.11
C ILE A 163 7.53 -11.80 -2.73
N SER A 164 8.03 -11.95 -1.50
CA SER A 164 9.30 -11.33 -1.08
C SER A 164 10.52 -11.89 -1.82
N PHE A 165 10.40 -13.04 -2.50
CA PHE A 165 11.44 -13.60 -3.36
C PHE A 165 11.45 -12.97 -4.76
N VAL A 166 10.37 -12.30 -5.17
CA VAL A 166 10.34 -11.56 -6.45
C VAL A 166 11.23 -10.32 -6.33
N PRO A 167 12.26 -10.13 -7.20
CA PRO A 167 13.25 -9.08 -7.05
C PRO A 167 12.65 -7.68 -6.93
N ASP A 168 11.64 -7.36 -7.77
CA ASP A 168 11.01 -6.04 -7.78
C ASP A 168 10.21 -5.77 -6.50
N ILE A 169 9.48 -6.78 -6.01
CA ILE A 169 8.73 -6.69 -4.74
C ILE A 169 9.68 -6.58 -3.55
N ARG A 170 10.79 -7.33 -3.58
CA ARG A 170 11.84 -7.22 -2.55
C ARG A 170 12.40 -5.81 -2.47
N ARG A 171 12.61 -5.13 -3.60
CA ARG A 171 13.03 -3.72 -3.63
C ARG A 171 11.99 -2.79 -3.03
N VAL A 172 10.70 -2.98 -3.36
CA VAL A 172 9.61 -2.20 -2.73
C VAL A 172 9.63 -2.37 -1.21
N PHE A 173 9.84 -3.58 -0.68
CA PHE A 173 9.99 -3.79 0.77
C PHE A 173 11.20 -3.08 1.36
N GLN A 174 12.33 -3.01 0.63
CA GLN A 174 13.50 -2.25 1.07
C GLN A 174 13.22 -0.75 1.15
N TYR A 175 12.53 -0.19 0.15
CA TYR A 175 12.10 1.21 0.16
C TYR A 175 11.08 1.50 1.26
N HIS A 176 10.15 0.57 1.52
CA HIS A 176 9.22 0.67 2.64
C HIS A 176 9.95 0.69 4.00
N GLY A 177 10.93 -0.18 4.18
CA GLY A 177 11.78 -0.16 5.37
C GLY A 177 12.63 1.12 5.51
N ALA A 178 13.05 1.73 4.39
CA ALA A 178 13.77 3.00 4.40
C ALA A 178 12.85 4.19 4.74
N GLU A 179 11.61 4.18 4.25
CA GLU A 179 10.59 5.19 4.57
C GLU A 179 10.38 5.34 6.08
N HIS A 180 10.32 4.21 6.81
CA HIS A 180 10.15 4.23 8.26
C HIS A 180 11.36 4.78 9.06
N LYS A 181 12.48 5.07 8.41
CA LYS A 181 13.67 5.64 9.03
C LYS A 181 13.76 7.17 8.90
N VAL A 182 12.85 7.78 8.16
CA VAL A 182 12.75 9.23 7.95
C VAL A 182 11.76 9.84 8.92
#